data_718bb9a421845d96482592349c739c55
#
_entry.id   718bb9a421845d96482592349c739c55
#
_cell.length_a   1.000
_cell.length_b   1.000
_cell.length_c   1.000
_cell.angle_alpha   90.00
_cell.angle_beta   90.00
_cell.angle_gamma   90.00
#
_symmetry.space_group_name_H-M   'P 1'
#
loop_
_entity.id
_entity.type
_entity.pdbx_description
1 polymer ?
#
loop_
_entity_poly.entity_id
_entity_poly.type
_entity_poly.pdbx_seq_one_letter_code
_entity_poly.pdbx_strand_id
1 'polypeptide(L)'
;HEMAELFTNKFKMREYCRENKFKYPEYRLCTNVEEAIEFYRELGKKVIIKPLDSQSSRGIFTIESEQELRDRFAETEAFTNSGDYVLVERYIEGTEFTVDGIVIDGTHHTLAISQKEHYAYNRNIASKLFFTNYNETFDYDLLRKTNDELISGTGIKYAITHSEYKFEDGDYYLIEMAARGGGSRIASDIVPFMSGVDNYQLLINAALGQTPSVEDLHTSDAEKMKERAAVLEFLDIESEGKKISKIEGVEQINAIPEILQLQLEFKEGDIIEKAQDDRSRVGFFIARAESKERIEEIEKEVKNTLKVSFES
;
A
#
# COMPACT_ATOMS: atom_id res chain seq x y z
N HIS A 1 -7.20 23.65 2.31
CA HIS A 1 -8.16 22.84 1.56
C HIS A 1 -7.53 22.23 0.30
N GLU A 2 -6.96 23.03 -0.59
CA GLU A 2 -6.37 22.56 -1.86
C GLU A 2 -5.27 21.49 -1.66
N MET A 3 -4.39 21.68 -0.70
CA MET A 3 -3.33 20.70 -0.39
C MET A 3 -3.90 19.37 0.12
N ALA A 4 -4.94 19.40 0.97
CA ALA A 4 -5.58 18.17 1.45
C ALA A 4 -6.22 17.37 0.31
N GLU A 5 -6.81 18.05 -0.67
CA GLU A 5 -7.42 17.41 -1.83
C GLU A 5 -6.37 16.72 -2.73
N LEU A 6 -5.15 17.28 -2.83
CA LEU A 6 -4.07 16.65 -3.57
C LEU A 6 -3.73 15.25 -3.03
N PHE A 7 -3.86 15.04 -1.72
CA PHE A 7 -3.59 13.75 -1.07
C PHE A 7 -4.80 12.84 -0.92
N THR A 8 -5.95 13.21 -1.48
CA THR A 8 -7.20 12.43 -1.36
C THR A 8 -7.91 12.20 -2.69
N ASN A 9 -7.64 13.02 -3.70
CA ASN A 9 -8.29 12.95 -5.01
C ASN A 9 -7.30 12.46 -6.08
N LYS A 10 -7.56 11.28 -6.61
CA LYS A 10 -6.67 10.62 -7.59
C LYS A 10 -6.49 11.42 -8.89
N PHE A 11 -7.52 12.10 -9.36
CA PHE A 11 -7.41 12.95 -10.54
C PHE A 11 -6.47 14.14 -10.30
N LYS A 12 -6.58 14.81 -9.14
CA LYS A 12 -5.64 15.90 -8.77
C LYS A 12 -4.20 15.40 -8.63
N MET A 13 -3.99 14.19 -8.15
CA MET A 13 -2.66 13.57 -8.12
C MET A 13 -2.08 13.42 -9.54
N ARG A 14 -2.89 13.02 -10.53
CA ARG A 14 -2.46 12.89 -11.93
C ARG A 14 -2.13 14.23 -12.55
N GLU A 15 -2.99 15.25 -12.35
CA GLU A 15 -2.73 16.63 -12.81
C GLU A 15 -1.43 17.17 -12.22
N TYR A 16 -1.21 16.99 -10.91
CA TYR A 16 0.02 17.39 -10.24
C TYR A 16 1.27 16.72 -10.84
N CYS A 17 1.22 15.40 -11.06
CA CYS A 17 2.31 14.68 -11.69
C CYS A 17 2.61 15.19 -13.11
N ARG A 18 1.54 15.43 -13.90
CA ARG A 18 1.65 15.97 -15.26
C ARG A 18 2.34 17.34 -15.27
N GLU A 19 1.90 18.26 -14.42
CA GLU A 19 2.40 19.63 -14.35
C GLU A 19 3.86 19.68 -13.87
N ASN A 20 4.24 18.78 -12.96
CA ASN A 20 5.57 18.72 -12.38
C ASN A 20 6.49 17.66 -13.03
N LYS A 21 6.05 17.04 -14.14
CA LYS A 21 6.82 16.08 -14.96
C LYS A 21 7.23 14.80 -14.22
N PHE A 22 6.48 14.38 -13.23
CA PHE A 22 6.61 13.05 -12.65
C PHE A 22 5.91 12.01 -13.52
N LYS A 23 6.30 10.75 -13.41
CA LYS A 23 5.65 9.64 -14.14
C LYS A 23 4.28 9.33 -13.53
N TYR A 24 3.29 9.18 -14.39
CA TYR A 24 1.92 8.82 -14.07
C TYR A 24 1.31 7.98 -15.20
N PRO A 25 0.32 7.11 -14.93
CA PRO A 25 -0.39 6.42 -16.01
C PRO A 25 -1.20 7.41 -16.84
N GLU A 26 -1.31 7.18 -18.14
CA GLU A 26 -2.25 7.92 -19.01
C GLU A 26 -3.65 7.77 -18.45
N TYR A 27 -4.42 8.85 -18.40
CA TYR A 27 -5.72 8.88 -17.71
C TYR A 27 -6.75 9.74 -18.44
N ARG A 28 -8.01 9.42 -18.19
CA ARG A 28 -9.16 10.23 -18.57
C ARG A 28 -10.20 10.22 -17.45
N LEU A 29 -10.76 11.40 -17.17
CA LEU A 29 -11.90 11.55 -16.29
C LEU A 29 -13.17 11.39 -17.14
N CYS A 30 -13.97 10.35 -16.87
CA CYS A 30 -15.13 9.98 -17.67
C CYS A 30 -16.43 10.21 -16.89
N THR A 31 -17.42 10.80 -17.52
CA THR A 31 -18.77 11.03 -16.97
C THR A 31 -19.77 9.92 -17.34
N ASN A 32 -19.40 9.06 -18.27
CA ASN A 32 -20.22 7.95 -18.73
C ASN A 32 -19.34 6.84 -19.32
N VAL A 33 -19.94 5.68 -19.48
CA VAL A 33 -19.21 4.48 -19.95
C VAL A 33 -18.72 4.60 -21.40
N GLU A 34 -19.40 5.38 -22.26
CA GLU A 34 -18.99 5.53 -23.66
C GLU A 34 -17.68 6.32 -23.77
N GLU A 35 -17.48 7.35 -22.96
CA GLU A 35 -16.20 8.06 -22.88
C GLU A 35 -15.07 7.14 -22.39
N ALA A 36 -15.36 6.25 -21.44
CA ALA A 36 -14.39 5.25 -20.96
C ALA A 36 -14.02 4.23 -22.05
N ILE A 37 -15.00 3.77 -22.85
CA ILE A 37 -14.77 2.87 -23.98
C ILE A 37 -13.95 3.54 -25.09
N GLU A 38 -14.24 4.81 -25.39
CA GLU A 38 -13.45 5.57 -26.35
C GLU A 38 -11.98 5.64 -25.93
N PHE A 39 -11.72 5.99 -24.67
CA PHE A 39 -10.36 6.04 -24.11
C PHE A 39 -9.67 4.66 -24.11
N TYR A 40 -10.40 3.60 -23.75
CA TYR A 40 -9.90 2.23 -23.81
C TYR A 40 -9.45 1.85 -25.23
N ARG A 41 -10.26 2.19 -26.26
CA ARG A 41 -9.92 1.96 -27.67
C ARG A 41 -8.72 2.76 -28.13
N GLU A 42 -8.61 4.04 -27.74
CA GLU A 42 -7.49 4.89 -28.06
C GLU A 42 -6.17 4.35 -27.50
N LEU A 43 -6.18 3.89 -26.24
CA LEU A 43 -5.00 3.31 -25.59
C LEU A 43 -4.61 1.96 -26.21
N GLY A 44 -5.59 1.15 -26.63
CA GLY A 44 -5.36 -0.22 -27.11
C GLY A 44 -4.67 -1.13 -26.08
N LYS A 45 -4.83 -0.84 -24.80
CA LYS A 45 -4.20 -1.52 -23.66
C LYS A 45 -5.22 -1.72 -22.55
N LYS A 46 -4.90 -2.65 -21.61
CA LYS A 46 -5.61 -2.83 -20.37
C LYS A 46 -5.72 -1.50 -19.60
N VAL A 47 -6.87 -1.24 -19.02
CA VAL A 47 -7.10 -0.07 -18.17
C VAL A 47 -7.55 -0.49 -16.78
N ILE A 48 -7.49 0.46 -15.85
CA ILE A 48 -8.06 0.34 -14.50
C ILE A 48 -9.03 1.48 -14.29
N ILE A 49 -10.21 1.19 -13.76
CA ILE A 49 -11.21 2.19 -13.40
C ILE A 49 -11.26 2.37 -11.91
N LYS A 50 -11.37 3.62 -11.47
CA LYS A 50 -11.26 3.99 -10.04
C LYS A 50 -12.25 5.10 -9.69
N PRO A 51 -12.85 5.04 -8.49
CA PRO A 51 -13.47 6.21 -7.88
C PRO A 51 -12.41 7.27 -7.56
N LEU A 52 -12.76 8.55 -7.57
CA LEU A 52 -11.80 9.64 -7.33
C LEU A 52 -11.26 9.65 -5.90
N ASP A 53 -12.09 9.38 -4.91
CA ASP A 53 -11.86 9.61 -3.49
C ASP A 53 -12.19 8.40 -2.59
N SER A 54 -12.38 7.22 -3.17
CA SER A 54 -12.53 5.97 -2.42
C SER A 54 -11.18 5.43 -1.96
N GLN A 55 -11.19 4.75 -0.81
CA GLN A 55 -10.05 4.08 -0.19
C GLN A 55 -10.28 2.56 -0.09
N SER A 56 -9.22 1.81 0.22
CA SER A 56 -9.28 0.37 0.49
C SER A 56 -9.74 -0.47 -0.71
N SER A 57 -9.26 -0.12 -1.91
CA SER A 57 -9.51 -0.85 -3.18
C SER A 57 -10.99 -0.98 -3.58
N ARG A 58 -11.90 -0.22 -2.96
CA ARG A 58 -13.34 -0.28 -3.26
C ARG A 58 -13.67 0.34 -4.60
N GLY A 59 -14.44 -0.37 -5.41
CA GLY A 59 -14.88 0.10 -6.73
C GLY A 59 -13.73 0.22 -7.73
N ILE A 60 -12.61 -0.47 -7.50
CA ILE A 60 -11.45 -0.49 -8.40
C ILE A 60 -11.49 -1.79 -9.20
N PHE A 61 -11.50 -1.68 -10.53
CA PHE A 61 -11.50 -2.83 -11.40
C PHE A 61 -10.47 -2.70 -12.51
N THR A 62 -9.71 -3.78 -12.73
CA THR A 62 -8.87 -3.93 -13.90
C THR A 62 -9.73 -4.43 -15.05
N ILE A 63 -9.62 -3.82 -16.22
CA ILE A 63 -10.51 -3.99 -17.35
C ILE A 63 -9.70 -4.44 -18.57
N GLU A 64 -10.12 -5.54 -19.16
CA GLU A 64 -9.50 -6.14 -20.36
C GLU A 64 -10.44 -6.13 -21.58
N SER A 65 -11.69 -5.71 -21.42
CA SER A 65 -12.68 -5.66 -22.51
C SER A 65 -13.69 -4.52 -22.33
N GLU A 66 -14.31 -4.11 -23.46
CA GLU A 66 -15.41 -3.14 -23.43
C GLU A 66 -16.63 -3.64 -22.66
N GLN A 67 -16.87 -4.95 -22.70
CA GLN A 67 -17.98 -5.52 -21.94
C GLN A 67 -17.77 -5.37 -20.43
N GLU A 68 -16.55 -5.60 -19.94
CA GLU A 68 -16.22 -5.37 -18.53
C GLU A 68 -16.38 -3.91 -18.14
N LEU A 69 -16.03 -2.94 -19.02
CA LEU A 69 -16.31 -1.52 -18.77
C LEU A 69 -17.81 -1.27 -18.58
N ARG A 70 -18.65 -1.82 -19.45
CA ARG A 70 -20.11 -1.68 -19.33
C ARG A 70 -20.67 -2.28 -18.05
N ASP A 71 -20.10 -3.42 -17.65
CA ASP A 71 -20.57 -4.15 -16.46
C ASP A 71 -20.12 -3.47 -15.14
N ARG A 72 -18.95 -2.80 -15.13
CA ARG A 72 -18.29 -2.29 -13.91
C ARG A 72 -18.37 -0.78 -13.72
N PHE A 73 -18.62 0.00 -14.79
CA PHE A 73 -18.58 1.47 -14.70
C PHE A 73 -19.50 2.04 -13.65
N ALA A 74 -20.77 1.64 -13.65
CA ALA A 74 -21.77 2.12 -12.68
C ALA A 74 -21.43 1.70 -11.24
N GLU A 75 -20.83 0.51 -11.07
CA GLU A 75 -20.37 0.06 -9.74
C GLU A 75 -19.23 0.94 -9.23
N THR A 76 -18.26 1.30 -10.09
CA THR A 76 -17.17 2.22 -9.73
C THR A 76 -17.69 3.61 -9.40
N GLU A 77 -18.58 4.15 -10.25
CA GLU A 77 -19.19 5.47 -10.07
C GLU A 77 -19.89 5.60 -8.71
N ALA A 78 -20.62 4.56 -8.28
CA ALA A 78 -21.33 4.54 -7.00
C ALA A 78 -20.42 4.71 -5.75
N PHE A 79 -19.11 4.50 -5.88
CA PHE A 79 -18.13 4.74 -4.82
C PHE A 79 -17.47 6.12 -4.86
N THR A 80 -17.76 6.95 -5.86
CA THR A 80 -17.25 8.33 -5.93
C THR A 80 -18.16 9.25 -5.11
N ASN A 81 -17.57 10.02 -4.17
CA ASN A 81 -18.33 10.95 -3.33
C ASN A 81 -18.26 12.39 -3.86
N SER A 82 -17.29 12.71 -4.72
CA SER A 82 -17.02 14.07 -5.21
C SER A 82 -17.60 14.37 -6.60
N GLY A 83 -18.67 13.68 -7.02
CA GLY A 83 -19.36 13.90 -8.30
C GLY A 83 -19.54 12.62 -9.12
N ASP A 84 -20.17 12.74 -10.27
CA ASP A 84 -20.52 11.62 -11.15
C ASP A 84 -19.38 11.35 -12.14
N TYR A 85 -18.20 10.98 -11.64
CA TYR A 85 -17.00 10.76 -12.44
C TYR A 85 -16.31 9.45 -12.09
N VAL A 86 -15.77 8.78 -13.10
CA VAL A 86 -14.86 7.65 -12.96
C VAL A 86 -13.52 8.01 -13.59
N LEU A 87 -12.44 7.77 -12.85
CA LEU A 87 -11.08 7.88 -13.36
C LEU A 87 -10.71 6.59 -14.08
N VAL A 88 -10.44 6.69 -15.38
CA VAL A 88 -9.95 5.59 -16.21
C VAL A 88 -8.48 5.82 -16.49
N GLU A 89 -7.64 4.84 -16.16
CA GLU A 89 -6.19 4.93 -16.31
C GLU A 89 -5.64 3.75 -17.10
N ARG A 90 -4.56 3.96 -17.84
CA ARG A 90 -3.77 2.84 -18.33
C ARG A 90 -3.33 1.97 -17.15
N TYR A 91 -3.56 0.68 -17.22
CA TYR A 91 -3.05 -0.24 -16.21
C TYR A 91 -1.52 -0.32 -16.34
N ILE A 92 -0.81 0.02 -15.27
CA ILE A 92 0.64 -0.17 -15.18
C ILE A 92 0.90 -1.61 -14.79
N GLU A 93 1.56 -2.37 -15.66
CA GLU A 93 2.04 -3.71 -15.35
C GLU A 93 3.30 -3.61 -14.48
N GLY A 94 3.59 -4.61 -13.70
CA GLY A 94 4.84 -4.69 -12.96
C GLY A 94 4.69 -4.60 -11.44
N THR A 95 5.83 -4.46 -10.77
CA THR A 95 5.93 -4.56 -9.32
C THR A 95 5.43 -3.30 -8.63
N GLU A 96 4.67 -3.47 -7.56
CA GLU A 96 4.16 -2.38 -6.75
C GLU A 96 4.99 -2.20 -5.47
N PHE A 97 5.16 -0.93 -5.08
CA PHE A 97 5.93 -0.52 -3.91
C PHE A 97 5.13 0.45 -3.06
N THR A 98 5.37 0.42 -1.73
CA THR A 98 4.97 1.51 -0.86
C THR A 98 6.19 2.27 -0.37
N VAL A 99 6.02 3.57 -0.17
CA VAL A 99 7.04 4.46 0.37
C VAL A 99 6.44 5.21 1.53
N ASP A 100 6.95 4.97 2.72
CA ASP A 100 6.55 5.66 3.94
C ASP A 100 7.61 6.67 4.34
N GLY A 101 7.19 7.86 4.75
CA GLY A 101 8.13 8.93 5.08
C GLY A 101 7.55 10.01 5.98
N ILE A 102 8.34 11.05 6.18
CA ILE A 102 8.00 12.23 6.97
C ILE A 102 8.40 13.50 6.24
N VAL A 103 7.58 14.53 6.36
CA VAL A 103 7.91 15.90 5.92
C VAL A 103 8.31 16.72 7.13
N ILE A 104 9.48 17.34 7.08
CA ILE A 104 9.99 18.29 8.08
C ILE A 104 10.31 19.60 7.37
N ASP A 105 9.64 20.66 7.79
CA ASP A 105 9.75 22.01 7.24
C ASP A 105 9.70 22.07 5.69
N GLY A 106 8.79 21.28 5.10
CA GLY A 106 8.56 21.23 3.66
C GLY A 106 9.49 20.32 2.86
N THR A 107 10.44 19.67 3.52
CA THR A 107 11.31 18.66 2.90
C THR A 107 10.85 17.26 3.30
N HIS A 108 10.61 16.42 2.33
CA HIS A 108 10.25 15.02 2.55
C HIS A 108 11.49 14.15 2.71
N HIS A 109 11.39 13.19 3.59
CA HIS A 109 12.41 12.16 3.85
C HIS A 109 11.76 10.79 3.87
N THR A 110 12.14 9.95 2.93
CA THR A 110 11.71 8.54 2.89
C THR A 110 12.33 7.76 4.04
N LEU A 111 11.53 7.07 4.83
CA LEU A 111 11.93 6.29 6.00
C LEU A 111 11.89 4.78 5.77
N ALA A 112 10.92 4.28 5.00
CA ALA A 112 10.79 2.85 4.70
C ALA A 112 10.21 2.62 3.31
N ILE A 113 10.62 1.53 2.67
CA ILE A 113 10.10 1.07 1.38
C ILE A 113 9.67 -0.38 1.53
N SER A 114 8.51 -0.73 0.98
CA SER A 114 8.12 -2.12 0.82
C SER A 114 7.88 -2.47 -0.65
N GLN A 115 8.21 -3.72 -1.00
CA GLN A 115 7.70 -4.36 -2.19
C GLN A 115 6.35 -5.02 -1.84
N LYS A 116 5.34 -4.84 -2.70
CA LYS A 116 3.97 -5.29 -2.47
C LYS A 116 3.67 -6.51 -3.34
N GLU A 117 3.12 -7.55 -2.74
CA GLU A 117 2.56 -8.70 -3.43
C GLU A 117 1.03 -8.69 -3.31
N HIS A 118 0.35 -9.37 -4.24
CA HIS A 118 -1.10 -9.41 -4.31
C HIS A 118 -1.61 -10.85 -4.28
N TYR A 119 -2.87 -11.04 -3.88
CA TYR A 119 -3.49 -12.35 -3.99
C TYR A 119 -3.54 -12.83 -5.45
N ALA A 120 -3.27 -14.10 -5.68
CA ALA A 120 -3.28 -14.68 -7.03
C ALA A 120 -4.68 -14.58 -7.69
N TYR A 121 -5.74 -14.64 -6.90
CA TYR A 121 -7.14 -14.55 -7.36
C TYR A 121 -7.64 -13.10 -7.49
N ASN A 122 -6.97 -12.11 -6.87
CA ASN A 122 -7.33 -10.70 -6.98
C ASN A 122 -6.11 -9.79 -6.86
N ARG A 123 -5.61 -9.35 -8.01
CA ARG A 123 -4.42 -8.51 -8.11
C ARG A 123 -4.61 -7.05 -7.65
N ASN A 124 -5.83 -6.67 -7.26
CA ASN A 124 -6.10 -5.34 -6.72
C ASN A 124 -6.02 -5.30 -5.19
N ILE A 125 -5.81 -6.45 -4.53
CA ILE A 125 -5.73 -6.56 -3.08
C ILE A 125 -4.35 -7.07 -2.68
N ALA A 126 -3.63 -6.30 -1.87
CA ALA A 126 -2.33 -6.72 -1.37
C ALA A 126 -2.45 -7.93 -0.44
N SER A 127 -1.60 -8.93 -0.67
CA SER A 127 -1.41 -10.09 0.21
C SER A 127 -0.20 -9.95 1.11
N LYS A 128 0.82 -9.17 0.70
CA LYS A 128 2.03 -8.98 1.48
C LYS A 128 2.71 -7.65 1.16
N LEU A 129 3.27 -7.02 2.19
CA LEU A 129 4.20 -5.91 2.09
C LEU A 129 5.52 -6.36 2.74
N PHE A 130 6.57 -6.44 1.94
CA PHE A 130 7.90 -6.87 2.38
C PHE A 130 8.84 -5.66 2.39
N PHE A 131 9.28 -5.25 3.58
CA PHE A 131 10.10 -4.07 3.80
C PHE A 131 11.57 -4.43 3.84
N THR A 132 12.40 -3.73 3.06
CA THR A 132 13.86 -3.80 3.09
C THR A 132 14.45 -2.42 2.85
N ASN A 133 15.68 -2.20 3.31
CA ASN A 133 16.38 -0.92 3.11
C ASN A 133 17.12 -0.83 1.77
N TYR A 134 17.29 -1.94 1.07
CA TYR A 134 17.87 -2.01 -0.27
C TYR A 134 17.18 -3.12 -1.09
N ASN A 135 17.39 -3.08 -2.40
CA ASN A 135 16.90 -4.11 -3.32
C ASN A 135 17.93 -4.31 -4.45
N GLU A 136 18.18 -5.57 -4.83
CA GLU A 136 19.16 -5.90 -5.86
C GLU A 136 18.59 -5.75 -7.29
N THR A 137 17.28 -5.80 -7.43
CA THR A 137 16.57 -5.76 -8.73
C THR A 137 16.06 -4.36 -9.06
N PHE A 138 15.60 -3.64 -8.04
CA PHE A 138 14.93 -2.35 -8.19
C PHE A 138 15.76 -1.23 -7.54
N ASP A 139 15.89 -0.12 -8.26
CA ASP A 139 16.65 1.05 -7.80
C ASP A 139 15.83 1.81 -6.71
N TYR A 140 16.07 1.46 -5.44
CA TYR A 140 15.44 2.14 -4.31
C TYR A 140 15.94 3.57 -4.12
N ASP A 141 17.12 3.93 -4.59
CA ASP A 141 17.61 5.30 -4.49
C ASP A 141 16.87 6.21 -5.48
N LEU A 142 16.60 5.70 -6.69
CA LEU A 142 15.70 6.39 -7.63
C LEU A 142 14.30 6.54 -7.06
N LEU A 143 13.73 5.50 -6.41
CA LEU A 143 12.40 5.57 -5.82
C LEU A 143 12.35 6.58 -4.66
N ARG A 144 13.34 6.57 -3.76
CA ARG A 144 13.47 7.56 -2.67
C ARG A 144 13.51 8.98 -3.23
N LYS A 145 14.42 9.22 -4.16
CA LYS A 145 14.57 10.53 -4.80
C LYS A 145 13.26 11.00 -5.45
N THR A 146 12.62 10.13 -6.22
CA THR A 146 11.36 10.45 -6.91
C THR A 146 10.27 10.82 -5.91
N ASN A 147 10.09 10.04 -4.86
CA ASN A 147 9.08 10.31 -3.84
C ASN A 147 9.40 11.57 -3.02
N ASP A 148 10.65 11.75 -2.62
CA ASP A 148 11.08 12.91 -1.82
C ASP A 148 10.88 14.22 -2.59
N GLU A 149 11.25 14.27 -3.88
CA GLU A 149 11.03 15.41 -4.75
C GLU A 149 9.54 15.68 -5.00
N LEU A 150 8.76 14.61 -5.26
CA LEU A 150 7.32 14.72 -5.51
C LEU A 150 6.58 15.28 -4.29
N ILE A 151 6.79 14.72 -3.11
CA ILE A 151 6.09 15.15 -1.90
C ILE A 151 6.57 16.53 -1.43
N SER A 152 7.88 16.82 -1.49
CA SER A 152 8.40 18.16 -1.14
C SER A 152 7.80 19.25 -2.02
N GLY A 153 7.62 18.96 -3.31
CA GLY A 153 7.02 19.91 -4.27
C GLY A 153 5.55 20.25 -3.99
N THR A 154 4.83 19.47 -3.15
CA THR A 154 3.44 19.78 -2.77
C THR A 154 3.31 20.99 -1.86
N GLY A 155 4.40 21.37 -1.15
CA GLY A 155 4.41 22.47 -0.20
C GLY A 155 3.86 22.15 1.19
N ILE A 156 3.53 20.87 1.47
CA ILE A 156 3.15 20.44 2.83
C ILE A 156 4.35 20.63 3.78
N LYS A 157 4.12 21.14 4.98
CA LYS A 157 5.19 21.52 5.90
C LYS A 157 5.58 20.41 6.87
N TYR A 158 4.59 19.75 7.47
CA TYR A 158 4.76 18.68 8.44
C TYR A 158 3.70 17.63 8.21
N ALA A 159 4.10 16.41 7.90
CA ALA A 159 3.22 15.26 7.77
C ALA A 159 4.02 13.96 7.84
N ILE A 160 3.41 12.89 8.30
CA ILE A 160 3.81 11.54 7.88
C ILE A 160 3.07 11.21 6.58
N THR A 161 3.71 10.45 5.71
CA THR A 161 3.20 10.16 4.37
C THR A 161 3.26 8.69 4.05
N HIS A 162 2.38 8.27 3.15
CA HIS A 162 2.37 6.94 2.57
C HIS A 162 2.05 7.08 1.09
N SER A 163 2.95 6.61 0.23
CA SER A 163 2.80 6.67 -1.23
C SER A 163 2.89 5.27 -1.83
N GLU A 164 2.19 5.05 -2.92
CA GLU A 164 2.21 3.80 -3.68
C GLU A 164 2.70 4.05 -5.10
N TYR A 165 3.62 3.21 -5.55
CA TYR A 165 4.22 3.28 -6.89
C TYR A 165 4.15 1.93 -7.59
N LYS A 166 4.08 1.96 -8.91
CA LYS A 166 4.38 0.79 -9.75
C LYS A 166 5.61 1.04 -10.60
N PHE A 167 6.47 0.03 -10.70
CA PHE A 167 7.66 0.05 -11.53
C PHE A 167 7.39 -0.64 -12.85
N GLU A 168 7.55 0.09 -13.95
CA GLU A 168 7.40 -0.42 -15.32
C GLU A 168 8.46 0.25 -16.22
N ASP A 169 9.15 -0.54 -17.03
CA ASP A 169 10.12 -0.06 -18.05
C ASP A 169 11.18 0.92 -17.53
N GLY A 170 11.66 0.71 -16.30
CA GLY A 170 12.72 1.53 -15.70
C GLY A 170 12.24 2.75 -14.93
N ASP A 171 10.95 3.03 -14.89
CA ASP A 171 10.35 4.19 -14.23
C ASP A 171 9.39 3.80 -13.10
N TYR A 172 9.28 4.68 -12.09
CA TYR A 172 8.29 4.58 -11.01
C TYR A 172 7.09 5.50 -11.30
N TYR A 173 5.93 4.91 -11.44
CA TYR A 173 4.66 5.60 -11.69
C TYR A 173 3.91 5.77 -10.38
N LEU A 174 3.58 7.02 -10.00
CA LEU A 174 2.75 7.26 -8.82
C LEU A 174 1.35 6.66 -9.01
N ILE A 175 0.93 5.83 -8.07
CA ILE A 175 -0.43 5.25 -8.03
C ILE A 175 -1.31 6.02 -7.07
N GLU A 176 -0.86 6.23 -5.85
CA GLU A 176 -1.57 6.99 -4.81
C GLU A 176 -0.59 7.60 -3.82
N MET A 177 -0.96 8.73 -3.18
CA MET A 177 -0.24 9.30 -2.06
C MET A 177 -1.20 9.80 -1.00
N ALA A 178 -0.80 9.72 0.26
CA ALA A 178 -1.59 10.17 1.40
C ALA A 178 -0.71 10.91 2.41
N ALA A 179 -1.23 12.02 2.96
CA ALA A 179 -0.62 12.76 4.07
C ALA A 179 -1.06 12.15 5.41
N ARG A 180 -0.83 10.86 5.56
CA ARG A 180 -1.04 10.04 6.76
C ARG A 180 -0.12 8.84 6.71
N GLY A 181 0.09 8.20 7.84
CA GLY A 181 0.86 6.95 7.89
C GLY A 181 0.12 5.77 7.24
N GLY A 182 0.87 4.79 6.81
CA GLY A 182 0.37 3.48 6.40
C GLY A 182 -0.43 2.81 7.52
N GLY A 183 -1.49 2.08 7.15
CA GLY A 183 -2.33 1.32 8.08
C GLY A 183 -1.64 0.09 8.66
N SER A 184 -2.41 -0.76 9.37
CA SER A 184 -1.93 -2.06 9.88
C SER A 184 -0.56 -1.97 10.57
N ARG A 185 -0.39 -0.97 11.46
CA ARG A 185 0.82 -0.72 12.24
C ARG A 185 2.10 -0.43 11.42
N ILE A 186 1.99 -0.14 10.11
CA ILE A 186 3.16 0.24 9.31
C ILE A 186 3.83 1.47 9.90
N ALA A 187 3.09 2.58 10.03
CA ALA A 187 3.66 3.84 10.48
C ALA A 187 4.09 3.84 11.96
N SER A 188 3.43 3.05 12.82
CA SER A 188 3.71 3.02 14.26
C SER A 188 4.84 2.07 14.66
N ASP A 189 5.03 1.00 13.91
CA ASP A 189 5.92 -0.09 14.36
C ASP A 189 6.95 -0.50 13.30
N ILE A 190 6.54 -0.62 12.03
CA ILE A 190 7.46 -1.06 10.96
C ILE A 190 8.39 0.09 10.59
N VAL A 191 7.85 1.28 10.30
CA VAL A 191 8.66 2.44 9.90
C VAL A 191 9.72 2.80 10.95
N PRO A 192 9.40 2.92 12.26
CA PRO A 192 10.42 3.16 13.28
C PRO A 192 11.48 2.05 13.37
N PHE A 193 11.09 0.79 13.20
CA PHE A 193 12.05 -0.31 13.20
C PHE A 193 13.00 -0.24 12.01
N MET A 194 12.48 0.01 10.80
CA MET A 194 13.27 0.04 9.57
C MET A 194 14.21 1.25 9.51
N SER A 195 13.75 2.41 9.96
CA SER A 195 14.49 3.69 9.85
C SER A 195 15.25 4.09 11.12
N GLY A 196 14.85 3.57 12.28
CA GLY A 196 15.32 4.06 13.59
C GLY A 196 14.70 5.40 14.01
N VAL A 197 13.71 5.90 13.26
CA VAL A 197 13.09 7.22 13.49
C VAL A 197 11.69 7.05 14.06
N ASP A 198 11.41 7.66 15.22
CA ASP A 198 10.06 7.77 15.76
C ASP A 198 9.31 8.91 15.05
N ASN A 199 8.71 8.57 13.90
CA ASN A 199 7.99 9.52 13.05
C ASN A 199 6.77 10.15 13.73
N TYR A 200 6.07 9.42 14.61
CA TYR A 200 4.96 9.99 15.39
C TYR A 200 5.43 10.97 16.45
N GLN A 201 6.53 10.67 17.15
CA GLN A 201 7.09 11.61 18.12
C GLN A 201 7.51 12.92 17.45
N LEU A 202 8.15 12.84 16.27
CA LEU A 202 8.52 14.04 15.50
C LEU A 202 7.30 14.85 15.07
N LEU A 203 6.23 14.21 14.62
CA LEU A 203 5.00 14.89 14.24
C LEU A 203 4.31 15.55 15.44
N ILE A 204 4.29 14.88 16.60
CA ILE A 204 3.75 15.43 17.85
C ILE A 204 4.58 16.65 18.29
N ASN A 205 5.90 16.55 18.23
CA ASN A 205 6.80 17.65 18.58
C ASN A 205 6.53 18.88 17.68
N ALA A 206 6.37 18.66 16.36
CA ALA A 206 6.01 19.74 15.44
C ALA A 206 4.65 20.38 15.80
N ALA A 207 3.64 19.58 16.14
CA ALA A 207 2.32 20.06 16.55
C ALA A 207 2.36 20.87 17.87
N LEU A 208 3.32 20.59 18.74
CA LEU A 208 3.57 21.33 19.99
C LEU A 208 4.44 22.59 19.80
N GLY A 209 4.80 22.91 18.54
CA GLY A 209 5.63 24.09 18.22
C GLY A 209 7.13 23.87 18.43
N GLN A 210 7.56 22.63 18.67
CA GLN A 210 8.97 22.26 18.59
C GLN A 210 9.31 22.01 17.13
N THR A 211 10.41 22.55 16.65
CA THR A 211 10.84 22.35 15.26
C THR A 211 11.70 21.09 15.20
N PRO A 212 11.18 19.95 14.69
CA PRO A 212 12.03 18.80 14.38
C PRO A 212 13.12 19.21 13.39
N SER A 213 14.30 18.64 13.52
CA SER A 213 15.43 18.91 12.63
C SER A 213 15.78 17.68 11.79
N VAL A 214 16.55 17.88 10.71
CA VAL A 214 17.06 16.78 9.88
C VAL A 214 17.99 15.87 10.71
N GLU A 215 18.66 16.42 11.73
CA GLU A 215 19.51 15.67 12.64
C GLU A 215 18.71 14.60 13.41
N ASP A 216 17.42 14.85 13.70
CA ASP A 216 16.52 13.88 14.34
C ASP A 216 16.26 12.63 13.46
N LEU A 217 16.58 12.70 12.17
CA LEU A 217 16.48 11.59 11.22
C LEU A 217 17.77 10.79 11.11
N HIS A 218 18.88 11.29 11.67
CA HIS A 218 20.17 10.60 11.64
C HIS A 218 20.29 9.65 12.81
N THR A 219 20.29 8.34 12.51
CA THR A 219 20.59 7.34 13.53
C THR A 219 22.06 6.96 13.46
N SER A 220 22.71 6.84 14.62
CA SER A 220 24.12 6.41 14.72
C SER A 220 24.37 4.97 14.23
N ASP A 221 23.29 4.23 13.95
CA ASP A 221 23.32 2.79 13.64
C ASP A 221 22.84 2.47 12.22
N ALA A 222 22.90 3.43 11.26
CA ALA A 222 22.41 3.24 9.88
C ALA A 222 22.97 1.99 9.20
N GLU A 223 24.26 1.68 9.38
CA GLU A 223 24.88 0.45 8.85
C GLU A 223 24.28 -0.82 9.46
N LYS A 224 23.96 -0.82 10.75
CA LYS A 224 23.32 -1.97 11.40
C LYS A 224 21.88 -2.18 10.95
N MET A 225 21.20 -1.09 10.58
CA MET A 225 19.81 -1.17 10.11
C MET A 225 19.71 -1.56 8.65
N LYS A 226 20.81 -1.53 7.89
CA LYS A 226 20.79 -1.80 6.45
C LYS A 226 20.16 -3.16 6.11
N GLU A 227 20.47 -4.19 6.88
CA GLU A 227 20.00 -5.56 6.65
C GLU A 227 18.62 -5.84 7.27
N ARG A 228 18.06 -4.90 8.06
CA ARG A 228 16.75 -5.07 8.67
C ARG A 228 15.69 -5.32 7.62
N ALA A 229 14.77 -6.21 7.96
CA ALA A 229 13.60 -6.49 7.16
C ALA A 229 12.36 -6.61 8.06
N ALA A 230 11.20 -6.31 7.48
CA ALA A 230 9.92 -6.52 8.12
C ALA A 230 8.89 -7.00 7.11
N VAL A 231 7.87 -7.68 7.60
CA VAL A 231 6.76 -8.15 6.77
C VAL A 231 5.43 -7.84 7.44
N LEU A 232 4.49 -7.37 6.64
CA LEU A 232 3.06 -7.42 6.90
C LEU A 232 2.47 -8.39 5.89
N GLU A 233 2.09 -9.59 6.31
CA GLU A 233 1.49 -10.59 5.43
C GLU A 233 0.05 -10.87 5.86
N PHE A 234 -0.87 -10.79 4.90
CA PHE A 234 -2.28 -11.11 5.09
C PHE A 234 -2.53 -12.58 4.85
N LEU A 235 -3.35 -13.19 5.70
CA LEU A 235 -3.66 -14.60 5.62
C LEU A 235 -4.50 -14.91 4.39
N ASP A 236 -4.15 -15.98 3.69
CA ASP A 236 -4.91 -16.52 2.55
C ASP A 236 -5.55 -17.84 2.97
N ILE A 237 -6.73 -17.75 3.56
CA ILE A 237 -7.49 -18.89 4.08
C ILE A 237 -8.89 -18.83 3.50
N GLU A 238 -9.37 -19.95 2.96
CA GLU A 238 -10.71 -20.11 2.43
C GLU A 238 -11.35 -21.39 2.99
N SER A 239 -12.59 -21.31 3.39
CA SER A 239 -13.31 -22.44 3.98
C SER A 239 -14.16 -23.24 2.99
N GLU A 240 -14.27 -22.80 1.74
CA GLU A 240 -15.10 -23.39 0.69
C GLU A 240 -16.56 -23.63 1.16
N GLY A 241 -17.10 -22.67 1.92
CA GLY A 241 -18.46 -22.74 2.48
C GLY A 241 -18.62 -23.59 3.74
N LYS A 242 -17.53 -24.20 4.25
CA LYS A 242 -17.55 -25.00 5.47
C LYS A 242 -17.26 -24.14 6.70
N LYS A 243 -17.76 -24.54 7.85
CA LYS A 243 -17.42 -23.88 9.10
C LYS A 243 -16.05 -24.30 9.61
N ILE A 244 -15.36 -23.37 10.25
CA ILE A 244 -14.13 -23.66 10.96
C ILE A 244 -14.44 -24.53 12.16
N SER A 245 -13.82 -25.71 12.22
CA SER A 245 -13.97 -26.65 13.36
C SER A 245 -12.89 -26.45 14.41
N LYS A 246 -11.66 -26.00 14.02
CA LYS A 246 -10.53 -25.85 14.94
C LYS A 246 -9.50 -24.87 14.39
N ILE A 247 -8.89 -24.11 15.30
CA ILE A 247 -7.76 -23.23 15.03
C ILE A 247 -6.61 -23.61 15.97
N GLU A 248 -5.42 -23.91 15.41
CA GLU A 248 -4.24 -24.34 16.16
C GLU A 248 -3.02 -23.52 15.76
N GLY A 249 -2.02 -23.45 16.65
CA GLY A 249 -0.73 -22.82 16.37
C GLY A 249 -0.60 -21.34 16.77
N VAL A 250 -1.69 -20.69 17.18
CA VAL A 250 -1.71 -19.25 17.50
C VAL A 250 -0.72 -18.91 18.64
N GLU A 251 -0.73 -19.69 19.73
CA GLU A 251 0.17 -19.47 20.87
C GLU A 251 1.64 -19.67 20.48
N GLN A 252 1.91 -20.70 19.68
CA GLN A 252 3.28 -20.99 19.21
C GLN A 252 3.81 -19.85 18.33
N ILE A 253 2.99 -19.31 17.41
CA ILE A 253 3.37 -18.18 16.57
C ILE A 253 3.59 -16.93 17.42
N ASN A 254 2.72 -16.63 18.35
CA ASN A 254 2.87 -15.48 19.24
C ASN A 254 4.08 -15.60 20.19
N ALA A 255 4.64 -16.80 20.35
CA ALA A 255 5.87 -17.03 21.12
C ALA A 255 7.16 -16.76 20.30
N ILE A 256 7.09 -16.57 18.99
CA ILE A 256 8.23 -16.20 18.15
C ILE A 256 8.62 -14.76 18.47
N PRO A 257 9.87 -14.47 18.91
CA PRO A 257 10.26 -13.14 19.38
C PRO A 257 10.11 -12.02 18.34
N GLU A 258 10.28 -12.35 17.06
CA GLU A 258 10.21 -11.44 15.94
C GLU A 258 8.77 -11.13 15.50
N ILE A 259 7.79 -11.95 15.90
CA ILE A 259 6.37 -11.68 15.65
C ILE A 259 5.90 -10.55 16.54
N LEU A 260 5.53 -9.45 15.90
CA LEU A 260 4.96 -8.29 16.57
C LEU A 260 3.46 -8.47 16.84
N GLN A 261 2.77 -9.11 15.90
CA GLN A 261 1.33 -9.37 15.99
C GLN A 261 0.93 -10.50 15.03
N LEU A 262 0.09 -11.41 15.51
CA LEU A 262 -0.80 -12.23 14.71
C LEU A 262 -2.24 -11.84 15.04
N GLN A 263 -3.00 -11.44 14.03
CA GLN A 263 -4.42 -11.08 14.17
C GLN A 263 -5.27 -11.96 13.28
N LEU A 264 -6.27 -12.59 13.85
CA LEU A 264 -7.28 -13.38 13.15
C LEU A 264 -8.60 -12.61 13.20
N GLU A 265 -9.23 -12.41 12.05
CA GLU A 265 -10.55 -11.78 11.92
C GLU A 265 -11.66 -12.84 11.84
N PHE A 266 -11.39 -14.05 12.31
CA PHE A 266 -12.29 -15.18 12.32
C PHE A 266 -12.10 -16.04 13.57
N LYS A 267 -13.07 -16.91 13.87
CA LYS A 267 -13.07 -17.85 14.98
C LYS A 267 -13.69 -19.19 14.58
N GLU A 268 -13.60 -20.16 15.45
CA GLU A 268 -14.31 -21.45 15.29
C GLU A 268 -15.82 -21.22 15.11
N GLY A 269 -16.42 -21.92 14.15
CA GLY A 269 -17.80 -21.78 13.72
C GLY A 269 -18.06 -20.80 12.59
N ASP A 270 -17.09 -19.95 12.24
CA ASP A 270 -17.20 -19.01 11.12
C ASP A 270 -16.98 -19.71 9.76
N ILE A 271 -17.50 -19.09 8.70
CA ILE A 271 -17.23 -19.43 7.30
C ILE A 271 -16.37 -18.28 6.73
N ILE A 272 -15.27 -18.63 6.10
CA ILE A 272 -14.34 -17.67 5.50
C ILE A 272 -14.50 -17.69 3.98
N GLU A 273 -14.64 -16.50 3.40
CA GLU A 273 -14.63 -16.29 1.96
C GLU A 273 -13.34 -15.57 1.52
N LYS A 274 -12.99 -15.67 0.25
CA LYS A 274 -11.88 -14.92 -0.34
C LYS A 274 -12.11 -13.42 -0.22
N ALA A 275 -11.06 -12.69 0.11
CA ALA A 275 -11.12 -11.24 0.23
C ALA A 275 -11.56 -10.59 -1.10
N GLN A 276 -12.53 -9.69 -1.01
CA GLN A 276 -13.06 -8.91 -2.13
C GLN A 276 -12.50 -7.48 -2.15
N ASP A 277 -12.09 -6.98 -1.00
CA ASP A 277 -11.44 -5.69 -0.80
C ASP A 277 -10.50 -5.77 0.42
N ASP A 278 -9.78 -4.68 0.73
CA ASP A 278 -8.83 -4.65 1.85
C ASP A 278 -9.47 -4.88 3.23
N ARG A 279 -10.77 -4.63 3.38
CA ARG A 279 -11.49 -4.77 4.67
C ARG A 279 -12.03 -6.18 4.90
N SER A 280 -12.16 -6.96 3.84
CA SER A 280 -12.64 -8.34 3.90
C SER A 280 -11.52 -9.36 4.08
N ARG A 281 -10.27 -8.91 4.31
CA ARG A 281 -9.14 -9.76 4.68
C ARG A 281 -9.41 -10.46 6.01
N VAL A 282 -9.01 -11.71 6.08
CA VAL A 282 -9.34 -12.59 7.22
C VAL A 282 -8.33 -12.56 8.36
N GLY A 283 -7.28 -11.77 8.23
CA GLY A 283 -6.26 -11.60 9.26
C GLY A 283 -4.89 -11.34 8.67
N PHE A 284 -3.92 -11.11 9.54
CA PHE A 284 -2.54 -10.84 9.14
C PHE A 284 -1.57 -11.18 10.27
N PHE A 285 -0.29 -11.28 9.92
CA PHE A 285 0.78 -11.18 10.90
C PHE A 285 1.80 -10.11 10.50
N ILE A 286 2.49 -9.58 11.50
CA ILE A 286 3.61 -8.65 11.35
C ILE A 286 4.81 -9.26 12.01
N ALA A 287 5.91 -9.32 11.27
CA ALA A 287 7.21 -9.71 11.80
C ALA A 287 8.29 -8.68 11.42
N ARG A 288 9.33 -8.58 12.26
CA ARG A 288 10.50 -7.74 12.04
C ARG A 288 11.76 -8.47 12.50
N ALA A 289 12.83 -8.39 11.72
CA ALA A 289 14.07 -9.07 12.00
C ALA A 289 15.28 -8.27 11.52
N GLU A 290 16.46 -8.62 12.02
CA GLU A 290 17.72 -7.97 11.64
C GLU A 290 18.22 -8.44 10.25
N SER A 291 17.53 -9.40 9.58
CA SER A 291 17.84 -9.81 8.21
C SER A 291 16.62 -10.29 7.44
N LYS A 292 16.71 -10.21 6.12
CA LYS A 292 15.70 -10.68 5.16
C LYS A 292 15.48 -12.20 5.28
N GLU A 293 16.55 -12.97 5.38
CA GLU A 293 16.51 -14.44 5.46
C GLU A 293 15.71 -14.89 6.68
N ARG A 294 15.87 -14.17 7.81
CA ARG A 294 15.12 -14.50 9.03
C ARG A 294 13.62 -14.24 8.86
N ILE A 295 13.22 -13.20 8.14
CA ILE A 295 11.81 -12.98 7.81
C ILE A 295 11.26 -14.11 6.93
N GLU A 296 12.00 -14.53 5.91
CA GLU A 296 11.60 -15.66 5.03
C GLU A 296 11.45 -16.99 5.80
N GLU A 297 12.27 -17.20 6.84
CA GLU A 297 12.11 -18.35 7.74
C GLU A 297 10.83 -18.24 8.57
N ILE A 298 10.55 -17.06 9.13
CA ILE A 298 9.36 -16.81 9.93
C ILE A 298 8.08 -16.98 9.09
N GLU A 299 8.05 -16.48 7.86
CA GLU A 299 6.93 -16.70 6.94
C GLU A 299 6.61 -18.19 6.77
N LYS A 300 7.66 -19.02 6.57
CA LYS A 300 7.51 -20.49 6.47
C LYS A 300 7.05 -21.10 7.79
N GLU A 301 7.60 -20.63 8.91
CA GLU A 301 7.25 -21.11 10.25
C GLU A 301 5.77 -20.82 10.56
N VAL A 302 5.28 -19.59 10.30
CA VAL A 302 3.88 -19.21 10.47
C VAL A 302 2.95 -20.07 9.60
N LYS A 303 3.25 -20.22 8.30
CA LYS A 303 2.46 -21.06 7.36
C LYS A 303 2.41 -22.53 7.78
N ASN A 304 3.49 -23.04 8.36
CA ASN A 304 3.55 -24.42 8.82
C ASN A 304 2.88 -24.64 10.19
N THR A 305 2.79 -23.62 11.02
CA THR A 305 2.30 -23.71 12.41
C THR A 305 0.81 -23.38 12.50
N LEU A 306 0.34 -22.34 11.81
CA LEU A 306 -1.10 -22.01 11.79
C LEU A 306 -1.87 -23.10 11.05
N LYS A 307 -2.77 -23.76 11.74
CA LYS A 307 -3.68 -24.77 11.18
C LYS A 307 -5.12 -24.38 11.41
N VAL A 308 -5.88 -24.32 10.33
CA VAL A 308 -7.32 -24.11 10.36
C VAL A 308 -7.98 -25.35 9.77
N SER A 309 -8.80 -26.02 10.57
CA SER A 309 -9.54 -27.21 10.18
C SER A 309 -11.01 -26.86 9.97
N PHE A 310 -11.68 -27.56 9.06
CA PHE A 310 -13.07 -27.30 8.70
C PHE A 310 -13.96 -28.50 9.01
N GLU A 311 -15.26 -28.25 9.19
CA GLU A 311 -16.26 -29.31 9.35
C GLU A 311 -16.34 -30.19 8.09
N SER A 312 -16.72 -31.44 8.28
CA SER A 312 -16.77 -32.47 7.22
C SER A 312 -17.84 -32.15 6.17
#